data_3cdf19bca524dccc87451a89a32bc17c
#
_entry.id   3cdf19bca524dccc87451a89a32bc17c
#
_cell.length_a   1.000
_cell.length_b   1.000
_cell.length_c   1.000
_cell.angle_alpha   90.00
_cell.angle_beta   90.00
_cell.angle_gamma   90.00
#
_symmetry.space_group_name_H-M   'P 1'
#
loop_
_entity.id
_entity.type
_entity.pdbx_description
1 polymer ?
#
loop_
_entity_poly.entity_id
_entity_poly.type
_entity_poly.pdbx_seq_one_letter_code
_entity_poly.pdbx_strand_id
1 'polypeptide(L)'
;MSRRTVQLQIDGAEASVPEGATVLDACKERGLPVPTLCYLGTLHPVNVCRLCVVEVDGSRALVPACSRKAEPGMVVHTQSERVRHSRKMVLEFLGSSVDLSTARDLAPLLSEYGCRPDRYGAAASSVTAVAGRGFSARISTEMDVPLPGSACVYCGNCIAVCPTGALMDRIEYDKRREGSWDEARQKQVTTICGYCGVGCSLSLHVQDNQILKVSSPFEHDVTLGNLCIKGRFGWRYVQERPPTEEPG
;
A
#
# COMPACT_ATOMS: atom_id res chain seq x y z
N MET A 1 -14.73 -13.50 28.52
CA MET A 1 -14.50 -12.12 29.01
C MET A 1 -15.12 -11.16 28.01
N SER A 2 -16.12 -10.36 28.41
CA SER A 2 -16.72 -9.34 27.54
C SER A 2 -15.67 -8.27 27.26
N ARG A 3 -15.30 -8.07 25.98
CA ARG A 3 -14.39 -6.98 25.59
C ARG A 3 -15.13 -5.68 25.83
N ARG A 4 -14.51 -4.75 26.54
CA ARG A 4 -15.03 -3.39 26.69
C ARG A 4 -15.14 -2.76 25.31
N THR A 5 -16.25 -2.07 25.06
CA THR A 5 -16.50 -1.37 23.81
C THR A 5 -16.52 0.14 24.04
N VAL A 6 -16.12 0.88 23.04
CA VAL A 6 -16.13 2.33 22.99
C VAL A 6 -17.22 2.78 22.05
N GLN A 7 -18.10 3.68 22.52
CA GLN A 7 -19.16 4.29 21.72
C GLN A 7 -18.69 5.66 21.22
N LEU A 8 -18.85 5.90 19.92
CA LEU A 8 -18.50 7.17 19.27
C LEU A 8 -19.50 7.46 18.14
N GLN A 9 -19.46 8.65 17.60
CA GLN A 9 -20.27 9.03 16.42
C GLN A 9 -19.33 9.26 15.21
N ILE A 10 -19.76 8.77 14.06
CA ILE A 10 -19.04 8.98 12.79
C ILE A 10 -20.05 9.45 11.74
N ASP A 11 -19.85 10.65 11.21
CA ASP A 11 -20.73 11.30 10.24
C ASP A 11 -22.19 11.30 10.69
N GLY A 12 -22.43 11.62 11.97
CA GLY A 12 -23.74 11.73 12.59
C GLY A 12 -24.41 10.41 12.98
N ALA A 13 -23.74 9.27 12.80
CA ALA A 13 -24.27 7.97 13.18
C ALA A 13 -23.41 7.26 14.21
N GLU A 14 -24.04 6.54 15.14
CA GLU A 14 -23.35 5.80 16.22
C GLU A 14 -22.49 4.65 15.68
N ALA A 15 -21.36 4.46 16.30
CA ALA A 15 -20.44 3.36 16.08
C ALA A 15 -19.96 2.78 17.42
N SER A 16 -19.72 1.48 17.47
CA SER A 16 -19.24 0.79 18.65
C SER A 16 -18.07 -0.11 18.27
N VAL A 17 -16.91 0.11 18.87
CA VAL A 17 -15.68 -0.62 18.57
C VAL A 17 -15.02 -1.16 19.84
N PRO A 18 -14.21 -2.21 19.77
CA PRO A 18 -13.44 -2.68 20.92
C PRO A 18 -12.52 -1.59 21.49
N GLU A 19 -12.36 -1.57 22.81
CA GLU A 19 -11.39 -0.69 23.46
C GLU A 19 -9.99 -0.88 22.86
N GLY A 20 -9.34 0.23 22.51
CA GLY A 20 -8.04 0.25 21.85
C GLY A 20 -8.08 0.20 20.31
N ALA A 21 -9.25 0.02 19.68
CA ALA A 21 -9.40 0.17 18.24
C ALA A 21 -9.09 1.62 17.79
N THR A 22 -8.71 1.78 16.53
CA THR A 22 -8.48 3.08 15.93
C THR A 22 -9.77 3.66 15.34
N VAL A 23 -9.76 4.96 15.07
CA VAL A 23 -10.85 5.61 14.31
C VAL A 23 -10.99 5.00 12.93
N LEU A 24 -9.88 4.57 12.31
CA LEU A 24 -9.92 3.87 11.02
C LEU A 24 -10.64 2.52 11.12
N ASP A 25 -10.42 1.77 12.20
CA ASP A 25 -11.12 0.51 12.43
C ASP A 25 -12.62 0.76 12.58
N ALA A 26 -13.02 1.81 13.32
CA ALA A 26 -14.41 2.21 13.47
C ALA A 26 -15.06 2.60 12.13
N CYS A 27 -14.34 3.32 11.27
CA CYS A 27 -14.80 3.64 9.93
C CYS A 27 -14.99 2.37 9.08
N LYS A 28 -14.05 1.41 9.14
CA LYS A 28 -14.13 0.15 8.41
C LYS A 28 -15.33 -0.70 8.85
N GLU A 29 -15.56 -0.83 10.17
CA GLU A 29 -16.72 -1.58 10.69
C GLU A 29 -18.06 -0.99 10.22
N ARG A 30 -18.08 0.31 9.95
CA ARG A 30 -19.23 0.99 9.37
C ARG A 30 -19.28 0.98 7.84
N GLY A 31 -18.31 0.38 7.17
CA GLY A 31 -18.23 0.40 5.72
C GLY A 31 -17.92 1.79 5.12
N LEU A 32 -17.38 2.72 5.93
CA LEU A 32 -17.03 4.06 5.48
C LEU A 32 -15.62 4.05 4.89
N PRO A 33 -15.44 4.39 3.60
CA PRO A 33 -14.14 4.40 2.95
C PRO A 33 -13.32 5.61 3.41
N VAL A 34 -12.30 5.37 4.22
CA VAL A 34 -11.29 6.37 4.56
C VAL A 34 -10.01 6.01 3.81
N PRO A 35 -9.54 6.84 2.86
CA PRO A 35 -8.38 6.51 2.04
C PRO A 35 -7.09 6.47 2.85
N THR A 36 -6.22 5.52 2.53
CA THR A 36 -4.91 5.33 3.18
C THR A 36 -3.84 5.07 2.13
N LEU A 37 -2.59 5.51 2.37
CA LEU A 37 -1.43 5.17 1.55
C LEU A 37 -0.32 4.48 2.35
N CYS A 38 -0.07 4.92 3.59
CA CYS A 38 0.99 4.38 4.42
C CYS A 38 0.48 3.44 5.53
N TYR A 39 -0.72 2.89 5.37
CA TYR A 39 -1.32 1.97 6.33
C TYR A 39 -1.38 0.56 5.78
N LEU A 40 -0.86 -0.38 6.54
CA LEU A 40 -1.04 -1.81 6.32
C LEU A 40 -1.54 -2.42 7.64
N GLY A 41 -2.64 -3.18 7.58
CA GLY A 41 -3.29 -3.75 8.77
C GLY A 41 -2.41 -4.68 9.60
N THR A 42 -1.33 -5.20 9.02
CA THR A 42 -0.35 -6.09 9.67
C THR A 42 0.83 -5.37 10.31
N LEU A 43 0.92 -4.05 10.16
CA LEU A 43 2.01 -3.24 10.70
C LEU A 43 1.49 -2.11 11.58
N HIS A 44 2.34 -1.61 12.46
CA HIS A 44 2.02 -0.41 13.22
C HIS A 44 1.88 0.81 12.28
N PRO A 45 0.83 1.63 12.45
CA PRO A 45 0.64 2.82 11.64
C PRO A 45 1.82 3.79 11.75
N VAL A 46 2.46 4.09 10.61
CA VAL A 46 3.60 5.03 10.56
C VAL A 46 3.17 6.50 10.52
N ASN A 47 1.89 6.76 10.22
CA ASN A 47 1.27 8.08 10.30
C ASN A 47 1.97 9.19 9.47
N VAL A 48 2.49 8.85 8.29
CA VAL A 48 3.30 9.76 7.45
C VAL A 48 2.49 10.42 6.34
N CYS A 49 1.68 9.65 5.59
CA CYS A 49 1.03 10.15 4.37
C CYS A 49 -0.08 11.16 4.62
N ARG A 50 -0.70 11.17 5.79
CA ARG A 50 -1.81 12.06 6.15
C ARG A 50 -3.07 11.97 5.27
N LEU A 51 -3.18 10.98 4.40
CA LEU A 51 -4.37 10.82 3.56
C LEU A 51 -5.59 10.35 4.36
N CYS A 52 -5.37 9.59 5.45
CA CYS A 52 -6.42 9.09 6.33
C CYS A 52 -6.94 10.10 7.35
N VAL A 53 -6.63 11.39 7.21
CA VAL A 53 -7.08 12.39 8.19
C VAL A 53 -8.60 12.48 8.26
N VAL A 54 -9.09 12.71 9.47
CA VAL A 54 -10.48 12.99 9.79
C VAL A 54 -10.56 14.22 10.71
N GLU A 55 -11.70 14.84 10.77
CA GLU A 55 -11.97 15.91 11.74
C GLU A 55 -12.63 15.30 12.97
N VAL A 56 -12.21 15.75 14.14
CA VAL A 56 -12.79 15.33 15.43
C VAL A 56 -13.22 16.59 16.17
N ASP A 57 -14.46 16.62 16.64
CA ASP A 57 -14.99 17.75 17.37
C ASP A 57 -14.11 18.06 18.60
N GLY A 58 -13.87 19.36 18.80
CA GLY A 58 -12.97 19.84 19.85
C GLY A 58 -11.48 19.75 19.52
N SER A 59 -11.09 19.13 18.38
CA SER A 59 -9.69 19.09 17.94
C SER A 59 -9.36 20.29 17.03
N ARG A 60 -8.27 20.99 17.36
CA ARG A 60 -7.78 22.11 16.50
C ARG A 60 -7.24 21.63 15.15
N ALA A 61 -6.71 20.41 15.09
CA ALA A 61 -6.07 19.85 13.91
C ALA A 61 -6.82 18.61 13.45
N LEU A 62 -6.74 18.32 12.13
CA LEU A 62 -7.15 17.04 11.59
C LEU A 62 -6.25 15.93 12.16
N VAL A 63 -6.87 14.82 12.56
CA VAL A 63 -6.17 13.68 13.15
C VAL A 63 -6.10 12.50 12.18
N PRO A 64 -5.02 11.73 12.20
CA PRO A 64 -4.90 10.55 11.34
C PRO A 64 -5.72 9.38 11.90
N ALA A 65 -6.74 8.96 11.19
CA ALA A 65 -7.61 7.87 11.62
C ALA A 65 -6.86 6.55 11.88
N CYS A 66 -5.80 6.28 11.10
CA CYS A 66 -5.05 5.03 11.20
C CYS A 66 -4.31 4.83 12.54
N SER A 67 -4.01 5.90 13.26
CA SER A 67 -3.27 5.84 14.53
C SER A 67 -4.03 6.43 15.72
N ARG A 68 -5.03 7.27 15.47
CA ARG A 68 -5.86 7.85 16.54
C ARG A 68 -6.77 6.76 17.12
N LYS A 69 -6.66 6.52 18.43
CA LYS A 69 -7.56 5.62 19.15
C LYS A 69 -8.95 6.21 19.25
N ALA A 70 -9.95 5.34 19.12
CA ALA A 70 -11.33 5.70 19.39
C ALA A 70 -11.52 5.93 20.90
N GLU A 71 -12.21 7.00 21.26
CA GLU A 71 -12.49 7.39 22.64
C GLU A 71 -14.01 7.55 22.85
N PRO A 72 -14.52 7.29 24.06
CA PRO A 72 -15.94 7.41 24.33
C PRO A 72 -16.47 8.84 24.06
N GLY A 73 -17.59 8.91 23.35
CA GLY A 73 -18.24 10.18 23.03
C GLY A 73 -17.54 11.02 21.94
N MET A 74 -16.51 10.48 21.29
CA MET A 74 -15.85 11.15 20.17
C MET A 74 -16.82 11.35 19.01
N VAL A 75 -16.82 12.55 18.42
CA VAL A 75 -17.57 12.87 17.21
C VAL A 75 -16.59 13.07 16.05
N VAL A 76 -16.74 12.27 15.02
CA VAL A 76 -15.79 12.18 13.90
C VAL A 76 -16.50 12.54 12.59
N HIS A 77 -15.87 13.39 11.78
CA HIS A 77 -16.32 13.75 10.44
C HIS A 77 -15.28 13.27 9.41
N THR A 78 -15.71 12.37 8.54
CA THR A 78 -14.81 11.76 7.54
C THR A 78 -14.77 12.52 6.22
N GLN A 79 -15.75 13.41 5.97
CA GLN A 79 -15.94 14.09 4.69
C GLN A 79 -16.17 15.61 4.83
N SER A 80 -15.76 16.21 5.96
CA SER A 80 -15.85 17.67 6.10
C SER A 80 -15.03 18.40 5.03
N GLU A 81 -15.35 19.66 4.77
CA GLU A 81 -14.63 20.48 3.78
C GLU A 81 -13.12 20.51 4.08
N ARG A 82 -12.74 20.65 5.36
CA ARG A 82 -11.34 20.63 5.81
C ARG A 82 -10.66 19.30 5.50
N VAL A 83 -11.35 18.18 5.74
CA VAL A 83 -10.84 16.84 5.44
C VAL A 83 -10.64 16.67 3.95
N ARG A 84 -11.63 17.00 3.14
CA ARG A 84 -11.56 16.91 1.67
C ARG A 84 -10.45 17.79 1.10
N HIS A 85 -10.32 19.02 1.60
CA HIS A 85 -9.26 19.93 1.20
C HIS A 85 -7.87 19.37 1.53
N SER A 86 -7.68 18.87 2.76
CA SER A 86 -6.41 18.27 3.18
C SER A 86 -6.01 17.07 2.31
N ARG A 87 -6.95 16.15 2.04
CA ARG A 87 -6.71 15.00 1.17
C ARG A 87 -6.36 15.40 -0.26
N LYS A 88 -7.10 16.37 -0.81
CA LYS A 88 -6.78 16.95 -2.11
C LYS A 88 -5.34 17.47 -2.15
N MET A 89 -4.94 18.27 -1.17
CA MET A 89 -3.58 18.82 -1.10
C MET A 89 -2.52 17.71 -1.04
N VAL A 90 -2.73 16.68 -0.21
CA VAL A 90 -1.81 15.55 -0.11
C VAL A 90 -1.65 14.83 -1.44
N LEU A 91 -2.75 14.57 -2.15
CA LEU A 91 -2.74 13.91 -3.46
C LEU A 91 -2.10 14.78 -4.54
N GLU A 92 -2.33 16.10 -4.54
CA GLU A 92 -1.70 17.02 -5.47
C GLU A 92 -0.18 17.13 -5.21
N PHE A 93 0.28 17.18 -3.96
CA PHE A 93 1.70 17.13 -3.62
C PHE A 93 2.34 15.81 -4.08
N LEU A 94 1.65 14.69 -3.87
CA LEU A 94 2.14 13.40 -4.31
C LEU A 94 2.30 13.38 -5.83
N GLY A 95 1.28 13.78 -6.58
CA GLY A 95 1.30 13.82 -8.04
C GLY A 95 2.34 14.78 -8.63
N SER A 96 2.63 15.88 -7.90
CA SER A 96 3.70 16.82 -8.30
C SER A 96 5.12 16.32 -7.94
N SER A 97 5.22 15.29 -7.10
CA SER A 97 6.51 14.80 -6.61
C SER A 97 6.95 13.48 -7.25
N VAL A 98 5.99 12.67 -7.74
CA VAL A 98 6.26 11.35 -8.32
C VAL A 98 5.36 11.12 -9.54
N ASP A 99 5.84 10.29 -10.47
CA ASP A 99 5.04 9.80 -11.59
C ASP A 99 3.99 8.81 -11.08
N LEU A 100 2.72 9.17 -11.20
CA LEU A 100 1.58 8.35 -10.81
C LEU A 100 0.97 7.53 -11.96
N SER A 101 1.58 7.52 -13.15
CA SER A 101 1.04 6.85 -14.33
C SER A 101 0.81 5.34 -14.12
N THR A 102 1.57 4.72 -13.22
CA THR A 102 1.45 3.30 -12.86
C THR A 102 0.61 3.03 -11.61
N ALA A 103 0.17 4.09 -10.90
CA ALA A 103 -0.56 4.00 -9.64
C ALA A 103 -2.08 3.98 -9.89
N ARG A 104 -2.59 2.89 -10.49
CA ARG A 104 -4.00 2.77 -10.90
C ARG A 104 -4.99 2.98 -9.75
N ASP A 105 -4.64 2.52 -8.56
CA ASP A 105 -5.50 2.63 -7.38
C ASP A 105 -5.67 4.08 -6.89
N LEU A 106 -4.80 4.98 -7.31
CA LEU A 106 -4.90 6.40 -6.99
C LEU A 106 -5.75 7.19 -7.99
N ALA A 107 -5.93 6.71 -9.21
CA ALA A 107 -6.71 7.42 -10.22
C ALA A 107 -8.16 7.73 -9.77
N PRO A 108 -8.90 6.79 -9.14
CA PRO A 108 -10.22 7.10 -8.59
C PRO A 108 -10.19 8.18 -7.52
N LEU A 109 -9.18 8.16 -6.63
CA LEU A 109 -9.04 9.16 -5.56
C LEU A 109 -8.70 10.54 -6.13
N LEU A 110 -7.80 10.61 -7.11
CA LEU A 110 -7.46 11.88 -7.79
C LEU A 110 -8.71 12.50 -8.42
N SER A 111 -9.55 11.68 -9.05
CA SER A 111 -10.81 12.12 -9.64
C SER A 111 -11.83 12.56 -8.58
N GLU A 112 -12.04 11.75 -7.53
CA GLU A 112 -12.99 12.01 -6.44
C GLU A 112 -12.72 13.35 -5.73
N TYR A 113 -11.43 13.66 -5.50
CA TYR A 113 -11.03 14.90 -4.83
C TYR A 113 -10.78 16.06 -5.81
N GLY A 114 -10.97 15.86 -7.12
CA GLY A 114 -10.74 16.87 -8.14
C GLY A 114 -9.30 17.40 -8.12
N CYS A 115 -8.34 16.50 -8.01
CA CYS A 115 -6.92 16.83 -7.90
C CYS A 115 -6.32 17.23 -9.23
N ARG A 116 -5.34 18.12 -9.18
CA ARG A 116 -4.47 18.49 -10.30
C ARG A 116 -3.04 18.03 -9.96
N PRO A 117 -2.60 16.86 -10.46
CA PRO A 117 -1.28 16.32 -10.13
C PRO A 117 -0.10 17.20 -10.51
N ASP A 118 -0.29 18.09 -11.45
CA ASP A 118 0.70 19.06 -11.98
C ASP A 118 0.72 20.40 -11.25
N ARG A 119 -0.13 20.59 -10.24
CA ARG A 119 -0.35 21.89 -9.58
C ARG A 119 0.93 22.53 -9.03
N TYR A 120 1.85 21.73 -8.51
CA TYR A 120 3.10 22.19 -7.88
C TYR A 120 4.34 21.91 -8.72
N GLY A 121 4.17 21.63 -10.00
CA GLY A 121 5.22 21.36 -10.97
C GLY A 121 5.00 20.05 -11.71
N ALA A 122 5.81 19.80 -12.72
CA ALA A 122 5.78 18.53 -13.44
C ALA A 122 6.25 17.40 -12.54
N ALA A 123 5.56 16.25 -12.61
CA ALA A 123 5.96 15.05 -11.89
C ALA A 123 7.41 14.68 -12.24
N ALA A 124 8.21 14.37 -11.23
CA ALA A 124 9.57 13.90 -11.45
C ALA A 124 9.54 12.58 -12.22
N SER A 125 10.27 12.51 -13.34
CA SER A 125 10.28 11.36 -14.25
C SER A 125 11.07 10.15 -13.71
N SER A 126 11.52 10.14 -12.46
CA SER A 126 12.29 9.04 -11.91
C SER A 126 11.94 8.71 -10.46
N VAL A 127 11.76 7.46 -10.28
CA VAL A 127 11.55 6.70 -9.06
C VAL A 127 12.56 7.06 -7.99
N THR A 128 12.08 7.54 -6.86
CA THR A 128 12.67 7.24 -5.54
C THR A 128 11.97 8.06 -4.47
N ALA A 129 11.81 7.76 -3.48
CA ALA A 129 11.99 7.28 -2.28
C ALA A 129 12.26 8.30 -1.16
N VAL A 130 11.74 8.22 0.01
CA VAL A 130 11.63 9.33 0.97
C VAL A 130 12.69 9.31 2.07
N ALA A 131 13.72 10.13 1.98
CA ALA A 131 14.44 10.69 3.11
C ALA A 131 14.40 12.22 3.01
N GLY A 132 14.46 12.93 4.14
CA GLY A 132 14.36 14.38 4.17
C GLY A 132 12.92 14.89 4.41
N ARG A 133 12.72 16.19 4.27
CA ARG A 133 11.42 16.85 4.47
C ARG A 133 11.06 17.71 3.27
N GLY A 134 9.75 17.82 2.98
CA GLY A 134 9.25 18.67 1.89
C GLY A 134 9.82 18.24 0.53
N PHE A 135 10.29 19.16 -0.24
CA PHE A 135 10.81 18.93 -1.59
C PHE A 135 12.12 18.13 -1.66
N SER A 136 12.81 17.96 -0.53
CA SER A 136 14.02 17.14 -0.44
C SER A 136 13.74 15.71 0.00
N ALA A 137 12.48 15.31 0.02
CA ALA A 137 12.09 13.97 0.43
C ALA A 137 12.51 12.94 -0.63
N ARG A 138 13.20 11.88 -0.19
CA ARG A 138 13.62 10.75 -1.03
C ARG A 138 13.50 9.44 -0.26
N ILE A 139 13.36 8.28 -0.90
CA ILE A 139 13.55 6.97 -0.24
C ILE A 139 15.04 6.74 -0.05
N SER A 140 15.42 6.50 1.14
CA SER A 140 16.77 6.20 1.51
C SER A 140 16.77 4.97 2.41
N THR A 141 17.85 4.31 2.42
CA THR A 141 18.23 3.36 3.44
C THR A 141 18.72 4.12 4.67
N GLU A 142 18.97 3.42 5.77
CA GLU A 142 19.64 3.98 6.94
C GLU A 142 20.95 4.65 6.52
N MET A 143 21.20 5.87 6.98
CA MET A 143 22.41 6.68 6.70
C MET A 143 22.74 6.84 5.20
N ASP A 144 21.77 6.73 4.30
CA ASP A 144 21.98 6.82 2.86
C ASP A 144 22.93 5.76 2.27
N VAL A 145 23.18 4.66 2.95
CA VAL A 145 24.01 3.58 2.39
C VAL A 145 23.26 2.89 1.23
N PRO A 146 23.96 2.42 0.19
CA PRO A 146 23.35 1.63 -0.87
C PRO A 146 22.63 0.40 -0.32
N LEU A 147 21.52 -0.03 -0.95
CA LEU A 147 20.74 -1.21 -0.55
C LEU A 147 21.58 -2.44 -0.19
N PRO A 148 22.63 -2.79 -0.96
CA PRO A 148 23.51 -3.92 -0.60
C PRO A 148 24.27 -3.77 0.71
N GLY A 149 24.47 -2.54 1.18
CA GLY A 149 25.15 -2.24 2.45
C GLY A 149 24.21 -1.97 3.61
N SER A 150 22.90 -2.06 3.37
CA SER A 150 21.85 -1.76 4.35
C SER A 150 21.34 -3.03 5.04
N ALA A 151 20.45 -2.88 6.01
CA ALA A 151 19.72 -3.99 6.62
C ALA A 151 18.65 -4.62 5.69
N CYS A 152 18.59 -4.24 4.43
CA CYS A 152 17.65 -4.78 3.45
C CYS A 152 17.92 -6.27 3.19
N VAL A 153 16.89 -7.09 3.39
CA VAL A 153 16.93 -8.54 3.12
C VAL A 153 16.38 -8.91 1.74
N TYR A 154 16.17 -7.95 0.86
CA TYR A 154 15.66 -8.12 -0.51
C TYR A 154 14.36 -8.92 -0.62
N CYS A 155 13.51 -8.91 0.40
CA CYS A 155 12.26 -9.67 0.40
C CYS A 155 11.20 -9.14 -0.57
N GLY A 156 11.31 -7.88 -1.03
CA GLY A 156 10.36 -7.25 -1.94
C GLY A 156 8.99 -6.92 -1.30
N ASN A 157 8.85 -6.97 0.02
CA ASN A 157 7.58 -6.60 0.67
C ASN A 157 7.24 -5.11 0.46
N CYS A 158 8.24 -4.25 0.31
CA CYS A 158 8.07 -2.86 -0.09
C CYS A 158 7.37 -2.71 -1.45
N ILE A 159 7.64 -3.61 -2.40
CA ILE A 159 6.95 -3.66 -3.69
C ILE A 159 5.47 -4.03 -3.51
N ALA A 160 5.20 -5.02 -2.66
CA ALA A 160 3.84 -5.52 -2.44
C ALA A 160 2.92 -4.48 -1.77
N VAL A 161 3.48 -3.57 -0.98
CA VAL A 161 2.72 -2.58 -0.20
C VAL A 161 2.81 -1.16 -0.76
N CYS A 162 3.56 -0.94 -1.84
CA CYS A 162 3.71 0.39 -2.44
C CYS A 162 2.41 0.84 -3.13
N PRO A 163 1.66 1.80 -2.58
CA PRO A 163 0.36 2.17 -3.12
C PRO A 163 0.46 3.04 -4.37
N THR A 164 1.62 3.64 -4.60
CA THR A 164 1.85 4.55 -5.74
C THR A 164 2.47 3.85 -6.94
N GLY A 165 2.89 2.58 -6.80
CA GLY A 165 3.65 1.88 -7.84
C GLY A 165 5.09 2.39 -8.03
N ALA A 166 5.56 3.31 -7.16
CA ALA A 166 6.95 3.80 -7.21
C ALA A 166 7.98 2.69 -6.98
N LEU A 167 7.59 1.66 -6.24
CA LEU A 167 8.34 0.43 -6.09
C LEU A 167 7.53 -0.69 -6.71
N MET A 168 8.05 -1.31 -7.76
CA MET A 168 7.41 -2.43 -8.44
C MET A 168 8.42 -3.47 -8.93
N ASP A 169 7.93 -4.63 -9.30
CA ASP A 169 8.79 -5.66 -9.93
C ASP A 169 9.31 -5.16 -11.26
N ARG A 170 10.57 -5.47 -11.57
CA ARG A 170 11.23 -5.04 -12.82
C ARG A 170 10.50 -5.54 -14.07
N ILE A 171 10.00 -6.77 -14.05
CA ILE A 171 9.24 -7.33 -15.17
C ILE A 171 7.92 -6.58 -15.37
N GLU A 172 7.23 -6.26 -14.28
CA GLU A 172 6.02 -5.44 -14.34
C GLU A 172 6.32 -4.05 -14.91
N TYR A 173 7.38 -3.40 -14.45
CA TYR A 173 7.80 -2.09 -14.93
C TYR A 173 8.12 -2.10 -16.44
N ASP A 174 8.96 -3.05 -16.87
CA ASP A 174 9.36 -3.15 -18.28
C ASP A 174 8.14 -3.39 -19.19
N LYS A 175 7.25 -4.33 -18.81
CA LYS A 175 6.03 -4.61 -19.58
C LYS A 175 5.03 -3.45 -19.59
N ARG A 176 4.91 -2.68 -18.50
CA ARG A 176 4.07 -1.48 -18.49
C ARG A 176 4.63 -0.41 -19.42
N ARG A 177 5.94 -0.20 -19.43
CA ARG A 177 6.62 0.72 -20.36
C ARG A 177 6.43 0.32 -21.82
N GLU A 178 6.48 -0.97 -22.11
CA GLU A 178 6.28 -1.53 -23.46
C GLU A 178 4.80 -1.59 -23.88
N GLY A 179 3.86 -1.33 -22.97
CA GLY A 179 2.42 -1.46 -23.22
C GLY A 179 1.94 -2.91 -23.32
N SER A 180 2.77 -3.89 -22.92
CA SER A 180 2.46 -5.32 -22.97
C SER A 180 1.89 -5.88 -21.66
N TRP A 181 1.80 -5.08 -20.62
CA TRP A 181 1.16 -5.44 -19.35
C TRP A 181 -0.36 -5.35 -19.47
N ASP A 182 -1.05 -6.46 -19.33
CA ASP A 182 -2.51 -6.52 -19.43
C ASP A 182 -3.09 -7.37 -18.29
N GLU A 183 -3.64 -6.73 -17.27
CA GLU A 183 -4.22 -7.40 -16.12
C GLU A 183 -5.47 -8.22 -16.46
N ALA A 184 -6.21 -7.86 -17.51
CA ALA A 184 -7.38 -8.61 -17.96
C ALA A 184 -6.99 -9.97 -18.57
N ARG A 185 -5.79 -10.09 -19.11
CA ARG A 185 -5.24 -11.36 -19.65
C ARG A 185 -4.53 -12.19 -18.59
N GLN A 186 -4.28 -11.63 -17.42
CA GLN A 186 -3.59 -12.34 -16.35
C GLN A 186 -4.52 -13.33 -15.65
N LYS A 187 -4.01 -14.54 -15.43
CA LYS A 187 -4.60 -15.55 -14.55
C LYS A 187 -3.83 -15.57 -13.25
N GLN A 188 -4.54 -15.56 -12.13
CA GLN A 188 -3.94 -15.83 -10.84
C GLN A 188 -4.07 -17.32 -10.50
N VAL A 189 -2.95 -17.96 -10.22
CA VAL A 189 -2.87 -19.37 -9.83
C VAL A 189 -2.33 -19.44 -8.41
N THR A 190 -3.12 -19.96 -7.49
CA THR A 190 -2.69 -20.14 -6.09
C THR A 190 -1.91 -21.43 -5.94
N THR A 191 -0.78 -21.37 -5.25
CA THR A 191 0.05 -22.53 -4.91
C THR A 191 0.75 -22.33 -3.58
N ILE A 192 1.43 -23.36 -3.11
CA ILE A 192 2.21 -23.31 -1.87
C ILE A 192 3.70 -23.19 -2.24
N CYS A 193 4.41 -22.32 -1.53
CA CYS A 193 5.86 -22.17 -1.68
C CYS A 193 6.59 -23.46 -1.29
N GLY A 194 7.39 -24.00 -2.20
CA GLY A 194 8.15 -25.23 -1.99
C GLY A 194 9.54 -25.05 -1.37
N TYR A 195 9.94 -23.82 -0.97
CA TYR A 195 11.31 -23.57 -0.52
C TYR A 195 11.61 -23.96 0.93
N CYS A 196 10.61 -23.89 1.81
CA CYS A 196 10.80 -24.27 3.21
C CYS A 196 9.47 -24.68 3.86
N GLY A 197 9.54 -25.18 5.10
CA GLY A 197 8.40 -25.71 5.84
C GLY A 197 7.38 -24.67 6.33
N VAL A 198 7.56 -23.38 6.07
CA VAL A 198 6.59 -22.34 6.44
C VAL A 198 5.28 -22.51 5.64
N GLY A 199 5.34 -23.02 4.41
CA GLY A 199 4.16 -23.29 3.61
C GLY A 199 3.42 -22.03 3.17
N CYS A 200 4.15 -20.96 2.82
CA CYS A 200 3.56 -19.70 2.36
C CYS A 200 2.66 -19.92 1.14
N SER A 201 1.46 -19.35 1.17
CA SER A 201 0.58 -19.30 0.00
C SER A 201 1.09 -18.27 -1.00
N LEU A 202 1.23 -18.68 -2.25
CA LEU A 202 1.66 -17.85 -3.37
C LEU A 202 0.52 -17.65 -4.36
N SER A 203 0.36 -16.44 -4.86
CA SER A 203 -0.47 -16.11 -6.02
C SER A 203 0.46 -15.81 -7.19
N LEU A 204 0.51 -16.73 -8.16
CA LEU A 204 1.27 -16.56 -9.39
C LEU A 204 0.44 -15.76 -10.38
N HIS A 205 0.95 -14.63 -10.86
CA HIS A 205 0.33 -13.83 -11.91
C HIS A 205 0.90 -14.27 -13.25
N VAL A 206 0.08 -14.95 -14.05
CA VAL A 206 0.49 -15.59 -15.32
C VAL A 206 -0.20 -14.90 -16.48
N GLN A 207 0.59 -14.44 -17.45
CA GLN A 207 0.14 -13.91 -18.73
C GLN A 207 0.90 -14.61 -19.85
N ASP A 208 0.19 -15.06 -20.91
CA ASP A 208 0.80 -15.73 -22.07
C ASP A 208 1.71 -16.91 -21.69
N ASN A 209 1.26 -17.71 -20.73
CA ASN A 209 2.00 -18.86 -20.16
C ASN A 209 3.33 -18.51 -19.48
N GLN A 210 3.51 -17.26 -19.08
CA GLN A 210 4.67 -16.79 -18.33
C GLN A 210 4.24 -16.25 -16.98
N ILE A 211 4.95 -16.62 -15.93
CA ILE A 211 4.80 -16.00 -14.61
C ILE A 211 5.44 -14.62 -14.71
N LEU A 212 4.70 -13.57 -14.36
CA LEU A 212 5.18 -12.21 -14.42
C LEU A 212 5.60 -11.69 -13.04
N LYS A 213 4.84 -12.06 -12.02
CA LYS A 213 5.15 -11.74 -10.61
C LYS A 213 4.51 -12.76 -9.67
N VAL A 214 4.96 -12.73 -8.43
CA VAL A 214 4.38 -13.53 -7.34
C VAL A 214 4.01 -12.59 -6.20
N SER A 215 2.78 -12.76 -5.72
CA SER A 215 2.26 -12.12 -4.52
C SER A 215 1.79 -13.15 -3.50
N SER A 216 1.32 -12.71 -2.36
CA SER A 216 0.66 -13.54 -1.36
C SER A 216 -0.64 -12.87 -0.92
N PRO A 217 -1.73 -13.64 -0.69
CA PRO A 217 -2.98 -13.08 -0.18
C PRO A 217 -2.78 -12.40 1.18
N PHE A 218 -3.39 -11.25 1.37
CA PHE A 218 -3.34 -10.53 2.66
C PHE A 218 -4.17 -11.22 3.75
N GLU A 219 -5.20 -11.95 3.35
CA GLU A 219 -6.11 -12.66 4.25
C GLU A 219 -5.58 -14.04 4.69
N HIS A 220 -4.38 -14.42 4.24
CA HIS A 220 -3.80 -15.73 4.56
C HIS A 220 -3.12 -15.71 5.92
N ASP A 221 -3.53 -16.62 6.82
CA ASP A 221 -3.12 -16.65 8.23
C ASP A 221 -1.61 -16.78 8.47
N VAL A 222 -0.87 -17.39 7.53
CA VAL A 222 0.57 -17.62 7.68
C VAL A 222 1.39 -16.43 7.19
N THR A 223 1.01 -15.80 6.08
CA THR A 223 1.85 -14.82 5.39
C THR A 223 1.37 -13.39 5.52
N LEU A 224 0.06 -13.17 5.67
CA LEU A 224 -0.55 -11.83 5.72
C LEU A 224 0.00 -10.91 4.61
N GLY A 225 0.11 -11.42 3.39
CA GLY A 225 0.63 -10.69 2.22
C GLY A 225 2.17 -10.63 2.11
N ASN A 226 2.90 -11.11 3.11
CA ASN A 226 4.36 -11.01 3.17
C ASN A 226 5.03 -12.27 2.62
N LEU A 227 6.15 -12.10 1.92
CA LEU A 227 6.98 -13.18 1.41
C LEU A 227 8.45 -12.88 1.67
N CYS A 228 9.27 -13.91 1.80
CA CYS A 228 10.72 -13.76 1.76
C CYS A 228 11.21 -13.66 0.31
N ILE A 229 12.50 -13.37 0.13
CA ILE A 229 13.14 -13.27 -1.18
C ILE A 229 12.89 -14.53 -2.06
N LYS A 230 12.97 -15.71 -1.48
CA LYS A 230 12.77 -16.98 -2.21
C LYS A 230 11.33 -17.12 -2.72
N GLY A 231 10.34 -16.87 -1.84
CA GLY A 231 8.93 -16.97 -2.22
C GLY A 231 8.55 -15.95 -3.29
N ARG A 232 9.08 -14.72 -3.20
CA ARG A 232 8.72 -13.64 -4.12
C ARG A 232 9.44 -13.72 -5.47
N PHE A 233 10.71 -14.08 -5.49
CA PHE A 233 11.54 -14.01 -6.70
C PHE A 233 12.09 -15.35 -7.16
N GLY A 234 12.00 -16.38 -6.33
CA GLY A 234 12.61 -17.68 -6.63
C GLY A 234 11.97 -18.42 -7.81
N TRP A 235 10.76 -18.06 -8.22
CA TRP A 235 10.08 -18.66 -9.38
C TRP A 235 10.81 -18.47 -10.70
N ARG A 236 11.70 -17.50 -10.81
CA ARG A 236 12.42 -17.19 -12.05
C ARG A 236 13.19 -18.39 -12.60
N TYR A 237 13.78 -19.20 -11.72
CA TYR A 237 14.51 -20.40 -12.15
C TYR A 237 13.64 -21.40 -12.93
N VAL A 238 12.33 -21.39 -12.70
CA VAL A 238 11.41 -22.31 -13.41
C VAL A 238 11.29 -21.93 -14.89
N GLN A 239 11.35 -20.65 -15.21
CA GLN A 239 11.24 -20.15 -16.59
C GLN A 239 12.58 -19.99 -17.29
N GLU A 240 13.63 -19.70 -16.52
CA GLU A 240 14.98 -19.50 -17.01
C GLU A 240 15.81 -20.81 -17.02
N ARG A 241 15.14 -21.94 -16.73
CA ARG A 241 15.82 -23.23 -16.73
C ARG A 241 16.27 -23.58 -18.15
N PRO A 242 17.55 -23.87 -18.39
CA PRO A 242 17.99 -24.36 -19.68
C PRO A 242 17.22 -25.64 -20.04
N PRO A 243 16.91 -25.87 -21.32
CA PRO A 243 16.28 -27.12 -21.75
C PRO A 243 17.03 -28.28 -21.11
N THR A 244 16.32 -29.15 -20.41
CA THR A 244 16.92 -30.41 -19.96
C THR A 244 17.30 -31.17 -21.21
N GLU A 245 18.60 -31.44 -21.37
CA GLU A 245 19.03 -32.45 -22.34
C GLU A 245 18.24 -33.71 -21.98
N GLU A 246 17.44 -34.19 -22.92
CA GLU A 246 16.76 -35.46 -22.76
C GLU A 246 17.86 -36.52 -22.55
N PRO A 247 17.77 -37.37 -21.51
CA PRO A 247 18.68 -38.49 -21.40
C PRO A 247 18.46 -39.36 -22.62
N GLY A 248 19.48 -39.42 -23.51
CA GLY A 248 19.54 -40.29 -24.65
C GLY A 248 19.56 -41.80 -24.27
#